data_1e992693d04b07dbfbb14da7271b4f9e
#
_entry.id   1e992693d04b07dbfbb14da7271b4f9e
#
_cell.length_a   1.000
_cell.length_b   1.000
_cell.length_c   1.000
_cell.angle_alpha   90.00
_cell.angle_beta   90.00
_cell.angle_gamma   90.00
#
_symmetry.space_group_name_H-M   'P 1'
#
loop_
_entity.id
_entity.type
_entity.pdbx_description
1 polymer ?
#
loop_
_entity_poly.entity_id
_entity_poly.type
_entity_poly.pdbx_seq_one_letter_code
_entity_poly.pdbx_strand_id
1 'polypeptide(L)'
;NPQKAEYVDGAKIGQFYNTVTQEVSDNLKVIPVLYQLRYVEWKPREQGGGFVESHHADSGILSKTKRDQMTFKDVLPNGNYIATTAYHYVMVQGGDGAWSQAVVSMTSTQLKKSRRWNSLMLSQKVNGPSGSFTPPTYAIIYKLSTVSESNDRGSWFGYQVEREGQLEDAGVYNEAKSFSTAASRGEVEAKPMSEGEPVKEAPQSNKTESQEDVPF
;
A
#
# COMPACT_ATOMS: atom_id res chain seq x y z
N ASN A 1 3.52 -0.79 -21.90
CA ASN A 1 2.77 -0.62 -23.14
C ASN A 1 1.84 0.58 -22.96
N PRO A 2 2.04 1.71 -23.72
CA PRO A 2 1.27 2.94 -23.60
C PRO A 2 -0.26 2.78 -23.75
N GLN A 3 -0.70 1.66 -24.30
CA GLN A 3 -2.14 1.36 -24.48
C GLN A 3 -2.80 0.71 -23.24
N LYS A 4 -2.04 0.44 -22.17
CA LYS A 4 -2.60 -0.06 -20.92
C LYS A 4 -2.90 1.09 -19.97
N ALA A 5 -4.06 1.06 -19.32
CA ALA A 5 -4.48 2.06 -18.33
C ALA A 5 -3.50 2.22 -17.16
N GLU A 6 -2.66 1.20 -16.92
CA GLU A 6 -1.64 1.16 -15.86
C GLU A 6 -0.26 1.67 -16.34
N TYR A 7 -0.19 2.21 -17.57
CA TYR A 7 1.08 2.71 -18.11
C TYR A 7 1.45 4.04 -17.47
N VAL A 8 2.63 4.10 -16.91
CA VAL A 8 3.25 5.32 -16.38
C VAL A 8 4.47 5.62 -17.24
N ASP A 9 4.49 6.78 -17.87
CA ASP A 9 5.59 7.20 -18.72
C ASP A 9 6.89 7.32 -17.89
N GLY A 10 8.00 6.82 -18.44
CA GLY A 10 9.29 6.82 -17.76
C GLY A 10 9.47 5.76 -16.67
N ALA A 11 8.41 5.09 -16.21
CA ALA A 11 8.54 4.02 -15.21
C ALA A 11 9.00 2.71 -15.84
N LYS A 12 9.90 2.01 -15.13
CA LYS A 12 10.38 0.68 -15.47
C LYS A 12 9.61 -0.40 -14.72
N ILE A 13 9.53 -1.58 -15.31
CA ILE A 13 8.93 -2.74 -14.65
C ILE A 13 9.70 -3.03 -13.35
N GLY A 14 8.95 -3.22 -12.25
CA GLY A 14 9.53 -3.48 -10.93
C GLY A 14 9.77 -2.24 -10.07
N GLN A 15 9.53 -1.05 -10.58
CA GLN A 15 9.56 0.16 -9.78
C GLN A 15 8.25 0.38 -9.00
N PHE A 16 8.35 1.09 -7.90
CA PHE A 16 7.20 1.64 -7.18
C PHE A 16 6.70 2.90 -7.87
N TYR A 17 5.40 3.06 -7.88
CA TYR A 17 4.74 4.25 -8.37
C TYR A 17 3.75 4.76 -7.33
N ASN A 18 3.91 5.99 -6.91
CA ASN A 18 2.95 6.67 -6.04
C ASN A 18 1.82 7.26 -6.90
N THR A 19 0.62 6.75 -6.74
CA THR A 19 -0.55 7.14 -7.55
C THR A 19 -1.07 8.54 -7.27
N VAL A 20 -0.61 9.17 -6.19
CA VAL A 20 -1.00 10.55 -5.79
C VAL A 20 0.07 11.55 -6.20
N THR A 21 1.34 11.31 -5.84
CA THR A 21 2.44 12.23 -6.16
C THR A 21 3.05 11.99 -7.54
N GLN A 22 2.70 10.86 -8.18
CA GLN A 22 3.26 10.40 -9.47
C GLN A 22 4.76 10.09 -9.44
N GLU A 23 5.34 9.99 -8.26
CA GLU A 23 6.75 9.65 -8.09
C GLU A 23 7.01 8.19 -8.41
N VAL A 24 8.13 7.95 -9.10
CA VAL A 24 8.66 6.61 -9.42
C VAL A 24 9.92 6.37 -8.62
N SER A 25 10.05 5.21 -7.98
CA SER A 25 11.19 4.85 -7.15
C SER A 25 11.57 3.38 -7.27
N ASP A 26 12.86 3.07 -7.24
CA ASP A 26 13.36 1.68 -7.19
C ASP A 26 13.16 1.03 -5.81
N ASN A 27 13.07 1.83 -4.77
CA ASN A 27 12.82 1.37 -3.41
C ASN A 27 12.10 2.46 -2.61
N LEU A 28 11.43 2.04 -1.54
CA LEU A 28 10.76 2.95 -0.61
C LEU A 28 11.36 2.77 0.78
N LYS A 29 11.61 3.88 1.45
CA LYS A 29 11.90 3.90 2.87
C LYS A 29 10.61 4.17 3.61
N VAL A 30 10.20 3.25 4.51
CA VAL A 30 8.86 3.27 5.10
C VAL A 30 8.89 3.02 6.60
N ILE A 31 7.91 3.61 7.29
CA ILE A 31 7.57 3.36 8.70
C ILE A 31 6.18 2.75 8.73
N PRO A 32 6.01 1.46 9.08
CA PRO A 32 4.69 0.82 9.15
C PRO A 32 3.92 1.29 10.37
N VAL A 33 2.68 1.74 10.18
CA VAL A 33 1.85 2.28 11.27
C VAL A 33 0.66 1.38 11.61
N LEU A 34 0.07 0.71 10.62
CA LEU A 34 -1.05 -0.21 10.83
C LEU A 34 -1.06 -1.27 9.72
N TYR A 35 -1.48 -2.47 10.09
CA TYR A 35 -1.79 -3.56 9.16
C TYR A 35 -3.27 -3.90 9.22
N GLN A 36 -3.90 -4.05 8.06
CA GLN A 36 -5.27 -4.55 7.95
C GLN A 36 -5.38 -5.58 6.84
N LEU A 37 -6.02 -6.71 7.15
CA LEU A 37 -6.45 -7.68 6.14
C LEU A 37 -7.89 -7.39 5.76
N ARG A 38 -8.16 -7.29 4.46
CA ARG A 38 -9.47 -7.05 3.88
C ARG A 38 -9.79 -8.07 2.80
N TYR A 39 -11.07 -8.33 2.62
CA TYR A 39 -11.61 -9.09 1.51
C TYR A 39 -12.31 -8.11 0.58
N VAL A 40 -11.62 -7.75 -0.51
CA VAL A 40 -12.11 -6.73 -1.45
C VAL A 40 -12.93 -7.39 -2.54
N GLU A 41 -14.18 -6.97 -2.67
CA GLU A 41 -15.10 -7.44 -3.70
C GLU A 41 -14.95 -6.63 -4.97
N TRP A 42 -14.81 -7.33 -6.08
CA TRP A 42 -14.61 -6.76 -7.40
C TRP A 42 -15.64 -7.29 -8.38
N LYS A 43 -16.14 -6.42 -9.24
CA LYS A 43 -16.90 -6.81 -10.41
C LYS A 43 -15.95 -7.31 -11.50
N PRO A 44 -16.26 -8.44 -12.19
CA PRO A 44 -15.49 -8.90 -13.33
C PRO A 44 -15.40 -7.87 -14.45
N ARG A 45 -14.27 -7.84 -15.18
CA ARG A 45 -14.07 -6.91 -16.30
C ARG A 45 -15.13 -7.05 -17.39
N GLU A 46 -15.58 -8.26 -17.64
CA GLU A 46 -16.64 -8.59 -18.60
C GLU A 46 -18.00 -7.99 -18.21
N GLN A 47 -18.16 -7.64 -16.94
CA GLN A 47 -19.36 -6.98 -16.40
C GLN A 47 -19.13 -5.49 -16.12
N GLY A 48 -18.11 -4.89 -16.70
CA GLY A 48 -17.74 -3.49 -16.54
C GLY A 48 -16.65 -3.23 -15.51
N GLY A 49 -16.20 -4.24 -14.77
CA GLY A 49 -15.13 -4.10 -13.79
C GLY A 49 -15.46 -3.21 -12.61
N GLY A 50 -14.49 -2.98 -11.74
CA GLY A 50 -14.56 -1.99 -10.67
C GLY A 50 -14.72 -2.55 -9.27
N PHE A 51 -14.41 -1.69 -8.31
CA PHE A 51 -14.55 -1.94 -6.87
C PHE A 51 -16.05 -1.96 -6.47
N VAL A 52 -16.41 -2.91 -5.61
CA VAL A 52 -17.78 -3.03 -5.08
C VAL A 52 -17.80 -2.71 -3.59
N GLU A 53 -17.06 -3.48 -2.79
CA GLU A 53 -17.06 -3.34 -1.33
C GLU A 53 -15.76 -3.87 -0.72
N SER A 54 -15.40 -3.38 0.48
CA SER A 54 -14.28 -3.87 1.27
C SER A 54 -14.79 -4.50 2.57
N HIS A 55 -14.77 -5.82 2.64
CA HIS A 55 -15.22 -6.58 3.80
C HIS A 55 -14.11 -6.77 4.83
N HIS A 56 -14.48 -6.76 6.11
CA HIS A 56 -13.56 -7.09 7.20
C HIS A 56 -13.10 -8.56 7.14
N ALA A 57 -11.96 -8.85 7.72
CA ALA A 57 -11.39 -10.22 7.74
C ALA A 57 -12.30 -11.24 8.47
N ASP A 58 -13.10 -10.79 9.43
CA ASP A 58 -14.04 -11.58 10.22
C ASP A 58 -15.47 -11.62 9.64
N SER A 59 -15.72 -10.98 8.49
CA SER A 59 -17.05 -10.89 7.84
C SER A 59 -17.62 -12.23 7.40
N GLY A 60 -16.81 -13.28 7.35
CA GLY A 60 -17.23 -14.58 6.84
C GLY A 60 -17.53 -14.63 5.34
N ILE A 61 -17.24 -13.56 4.59
CA ILE A 61 -17.58 -13.46 3.15
C ILE A 61 -16.95 -14.60 2.33
N LEU A 62 -15.76 -15.08 2.69
CA LEU A 62 -15.12 -16.19 1.97
C LEU A 62 -15.93 -17.49 2.01
N SER A 63 -16.70 -17.73 3.07
CA SER A 63 -17.55 -18.92 3.15
C SER A 63 -18.69 -18.94 2.12
N LYS A 64 -18.99 -17.77 1.53
CA LYS A 64 -20.01 -17.60 0.48
C LYS A 64 -19.43 -17.75 -0.92
N THR A 65 -18.10 -17.87 -1.06
CA THR A 65 -17.44 -17.99 -2.36
C THR A 65 -17.22 -19.43 -2.77
N LYS A 66 -17.07 -19.63 -4.07
CA LYS A 66 -16.54 -20.86 -4.66
C LYS A 66 -15.23 -20.55 -5.38
N ARG A 67 -14.20 -21.38 -5.16
CA ARG A 67 -12.91 -21.25 -5.85
C ARG A 67 -13.07 -21.65 -7.32
N ASP A 68 -12.86 -20.72 -8.22
CA ASP A 68 -12.78 -20.99 -9.64
C ASP A 68 -11.44 -21.67 -9.97
N GLN A 69 -11.49 -22.83 -10.66
CA GLN A 69 -10.31 -23.66 -10.91
C GLN A 69 -9.42 -23.13 -12.06
N MET A 70 -9.96 -22.28 -12.92
CA MET A 70 -9.23 -21.71 -14.05
C MET A 70 -8.57 -20.39 -13.67
N THR A 71 -9.32 -19.51 -13.04
CA THR A 71 -8.85 -18.16 -12.67
C THR A 71 -8.24 -18.10 -11.29
N PHE A 72 -8.47 -19.12 -10.45
CA PHE A 72 -8.08 -19.16 -9.04
C PHE A 72 -8.65 -18.00 -8.21
N LYS A 73 -9.78 -17.43 -8.65
CA LYS A 73 -10.51 -16.41 -7.91
C LYS A 73 -11.57 -17.04 -7.00
N ASP A 74 -11.85 -16.43 -5.88
CA ASP A 74 -12.92 -16.77 -4.97
C ASP A 74 -14.18 -16.03 -5.43
N VAL A 75 -15.10 -16.71 -6.12
CA VAL A 75 -16.24 -16.14 -6.82
C VAL A 75 -17.50 -16.24 -5.98
N LEU A 76 -18.24 -15.15 -5.84
CA LEU A 76 -19.54 -15.05 -5.19
C LEU A 76 -20.68 -15.52 -6.14
N PRO A 77 -21.88 -15.87 -5.60
CA PRO A 77 -23.00 -16.28 -6.42
C PRO A 77 -23.48 -15.23 -7.43
N ASN A 78 -23.24 -13.95 -7.18
CA ASN A 78 -23.56 -12.84 -8.09
C ASN A 78 -22.53 -12.64 -9.23
N GLY A 79 -21.48 -13.47 -9.28
CA GLY A 79 -20.40 -13.40 -10.25
C GLY A 79 -19.25 -12.48 -9.87
N ASN A 80 -19.38 -11.66 -8.82
CA ASN A 80 -18.26 -10.89 -8.30
C ASN A 80 -17.20 -11.81 -7.70
N TYR A 81 -15.97 -11.32 -7.55
CA TYR A 81 -14.92 -12.11 -6.92
C TYR A 81 -14.28 -11.36 -5.76
N ILE A 82 -13.78 -12.13 -4.81
CA ILE A 82 -13.11 -11.63 -3.62
C ILE A 82 -11.58 -11.72 -3.82
N ALA A 83 -10.90 -10.59 -3.63
CA ALA A 83 -9.45 -10.52 -3.56
C ALA A 83 -9.02 -10.29 -2.11
N THR A 84 -8.34 -11.28 -1.53
CA THR A 84 -7.69 -11.09 -0.22
C THR A 84 -6.60 -10.04 -0.37
N THR A 85 -6.71 -8.95 0.37
CA THR A 85 -5.83 -7.78 0.29
C THR A 85 -5.28 -7.43 1.66
N ALA A 86 -3.97 -7.37 1.76
CA ALA A 86 -3.26 -6.88 2.93
C ALA A 86 -2.91 -5.41 2.71
N TYR A 87 -3.47 -4.53 3.51
CA TYR A 87 -3.13 -3.10 3.54
C TYR A 87 -2.11 -2.83 4.65
N HIS A 88 -0.97 -2.30 4.25
CA HIS A 88 0.03 -1.73 5.15
C HIS A 88 -0.05 -0.20 5.06
N TYR A 89 -0.59 0.43 6.08
CA TYR A 89 -0.54 1.87 6.23
C TYR A 89 0.86 2.22 6.68
N VAL A 90 1.49 3.17 6.01
CA VAL A 90 2.89 3.51 6.21
C VAL A 90 3.11 5.01 6.10
N MET A 91 4.15 5.52 6.76
CA MET A 91 4.79 6.76 6.34
C MET A 91 5.85 6.40 5.30
N VAL A 92 5.91 7.12 4.18
CA VAL A 92 6.91 6.96 3.12
C VAL A 92 7.78 8.20 3.07
N GLN A 93 9.10 8.01 3.00
CA GLN A 93 10.02 9.11 2.80
C GLN A 93 10.12 9.45 1.31
N GLY A 94 9.79 10.69 0.96
CA GLY A 94 9.96 11.23 -0.39
C GLY A 94 11.40 11.53 -0.76
N GLY A 95 11.65 11.86 -2.01
CA GLY A 95 12.97 12.22 -2.51
C GLY A 95 13.55 13.49 -1.88
N ASP A 96 12.71 14.36 -1.35
CA ASP A 96 13.07 15.57 -0.58
C ASP A 96 13.39 15.28 0.90
N GLY A 97 13.25 14.02 1.33
CA GLY A 97 13.45 13.59 2.71
C GLY A 97 12.22 13.75 3.61
N ALA A 98 11.15 14.39 3.15
CA ALA A 98 9.90 14.55 3.90
C ALA A 98 9.14 13.21 4.01
N TRP A 99 8.38 13.05 5.10
CA TRP A 99 7.54 11.87 5.30
C TRP A 99 6.09 12.18 4.96
N SER A 100 5.45 11.27 4.24
CA SER A 100 4.04 11.38 3.86
C SER A 100 3.29 10.09 4.15
N GLN A 101 1.98 10.20 4.37
CA GLN A 101 1.11 9.05 4.60
C GLN A 101 0.83 8.32 3.28
N ALA A 102 0.91 7.00 3.32
CA ALA A 102 0.60 6.16 2.16
C ALA A 102 0.04 4.80 2.58
N VAL A 103 -0.46 4.05 1.61
CA VAL A 103 -0.91 2.67 1.78
C VAL A 103 -0.21 1.79 0.75
N VAL A 104 0.45 0.74 1.22
CA VAL A 104 0.98 -0.33 0.37
C VAL A 104 0.01 -1.51 0.41
N SER A 105 -0.62 -1.81 -0.73
CA SER A 105 -1.52 -2.96 -0.86
C SER A 105 -0.77 -4.18 -1.40
N MET A 106 -1.00 -5.33 -0.78
CA MET A 106 -0.40 -6.60 -1.18
C MET A 106 -1.50 -7.65 -1.38
N THR A 107 -1.57 -8.20 -2.60
CA THR A 107 -2.56 -9.23 -2.98
C THR A 107 -1.88 -10.46 -3.55
N SER A 108 -2.60 -11.54 -3.74
CA SER A 108 -2.13 -12.74 -4.45
C SER A 108 -0.76 -13.23 -3.94
N THR A 109 0.25 -13.30 -4.80
CA THR A 109 1.62 -13.75 -4.47
C THR A 109 2.30 -12.88 -3.41
N GLN A 110 1.90 -11.60 -3.30
CA GLN A 110 2.45 -10.66 -2.33
C GLN A 110 1.94 -10.88 -0.89
N LEU A 111 0.83 -11.60 -0.70
CA LEU A 111 0.33 -11.94 0.65
C LEU A 111 1.35 -12.73 1.48
N LYS A 112 2.18 -13.57 0.84
CA LYS A 112 3.28 -14.26 1.52
C LYS A 112 4.34 -13.26 2.02
N LYS A 113 4.62 -12.21 1.24
CA LYS A 113 5.57 -11.14 1.60
C LYS A 113 5.01 -10.28 2.74
N SER A 114 3.72 -9.94 2.68
CA SER A 114 3.01 -9.26 3.77
C SER A 114 3.10 -10.03 5.10
N ARG A 115 2.81 -11.34 5.08
CA ARG A 115 2.94 -12.18 6.29
C ARG A 115 4.37 -12.20 6.83
N ARG A 116 5.38 -12.30 5.96
CA ARG A 116 6.79 -12.23 6.36
C ARG A 116 7.14 -10.89 6.99
N TRP A 117 6.63 -9.78 6.42
CA TRP A 117 6.84 -8.44 6.99
C TRP A 117 6.22 -8.32 8.39
N ASN A 118 4.98 -8.77 8.57
CA ASN A 118 4.34 -8.80 9.89
C ASN A 118 5.16 -9.62 10.90
N SER A 119 5.65 -10.81 10.51
CA SER A 119 6.53 -11.63 11.37
C SER A 119 7.83 -10.90 11.71
N LEU A 120 8.43 -10.20 10.74
CA LEU A 120 9.62 -9.41 10.95
C LEU A 120 9.38 -8.27 11.95
N MET A 121 8.26 -7.55 11.83
CA MET A 121 7.88 -6.48 12.77
C MET A 121 7.69 -7.02 14.20
N LEU A 122 7.00 -8.13 14.36
CA LEU A 122 6.74 -8.75 15.67
C LEU A 122 8.00 -9.34 16.31
N SER A 123 9.00 -9.72 15.52
CA SER A 123 10.27 -10.27 16.00
C SER A 123 11.24 -9.20 16.52
N GLN A 124 10.96 -7.91 16.26
CA GLN A 124 11.84 -6.83 16.71
C GLN A 124 11.91 -6.75 18.22
N LYS A 125 13.12 -6.57 18.73
CA LYS A 125 13.39 -6.32 20.14
C LYS A 125 14.30 -5.12 20.28
N VAL A 126 13.95 -4.26 21.21
CA VAL A 126 14.76 -3.10 21.63
C VAL A 126 14.97 -3.16 23.12
N ASN A 127 16.10 -2.65 23.59
CA ASN A 127 16.42 -2.56 25.00
C ASN A 127 15.89 -1.25 25.57
N GLY A 128 15.12 -1.32 26.63
CA GLY A 128 14.65 -0.19 27.41
C GLY A 128 15.14 -0.27 28.86
N PRO A 129 14.80 0.72 29.70
CA PRO A 129 15.19 0.77 31.10
C PRO A 129 14.73 -0.47 31.91
N SER A 130 13.61 -1.07 31.52
CA SER A 130 13.01 -2.24 32.20
C SER A 130 13.31 -3.58 31.49
N GLY A 131 14.26 -3.60 30.57
CA GLY A 131 14.63 -4.80 29.81
C GLY A 131 14.22 -4.75 28.34
N SER A 132 14.29 -5.91 27.67
CA SER A 132 13.99 -6.02 26.23
C SER A 132 12.47 -6.08 26.01
N PHE A 133 11.97 -5.31 25.05
CA PHE A 133 10.54 -5.29 24.67
C PHE A 133 10.36 -5.21 23.15
N THR A 134 9.16 -5.55 22.66
CA THR A 134 8.79 -5.36 21.24
C THR A 134 8.33 -3.91 21.07
N PRO A 135 9.03 -3.11 20.25
CA PRO A 135 8.63 -1.71 20.01
C PRO A 135 7.34 -1.66 19.19
N PRO A 136 6.60 -0.53 19.24
CA PRO A 136 5.54 -0.27 18.27
C PRO A 136 6.07 -0.37 16.85
N THR A 137 5.24 -0.78 15.89
CA THR A 137 5.64 -0.96 14.49
C THR A 137 6.23 0.31 13.89
N TYR A 138 5.69 1.46 14.29
CA TYR A 138 6.13 2.79 13.84
C TYR A 138 7.44 3.29 14.49
N ALA A 139 8.09 2.49 15.31
CA ALA A 139 9.43 2.81 15.85
C ALA A 139 10.58 2.28 14.97
N ILE A 140 10.28 1.55 13.90
CA ILE A 140 11.27 0.89 13.04
C ILE A 140 11.08 1.31 11.60
N ILE A 141 12.19 1.61 10.93
CA ILE A 141 12.24 1.95 9.52
C ILE A 141 12.56 0.69 8.71
N TYR A 142 11.85 0.51 7.62
CA TYR A 142 12.07 -0.58 6.66
C TYR A 142 12.32 -0.03 5.27
N LYS A 143 13.10 -0.78 4.51
CA LYS A 143 13.27 -0.59 3.07
C LYS A 143 12.44 -1.62 2.34
N LEU A 144 11.58 -1.15 1.45
CA LEU A 144 10.89 -1.98 0.47
C LEU A 144 11.64 -1.88 -0.86
N SER A 145 11.90 -3.02 -1.48
CA SER A 145 12.40 -3.14 -2.84
C SER A 145 11.61 -4.21 -3.58
N THR A 146 11.90 -4.42 -4.86
CA THR A 146 11.30 -5.50 -5.63
C THR A 146 12.38 -6.40 -6.20
N VAL A 147 12.03 -7.68 -6.35
CA VAL A 147 12.87 -8.69 -7.00
C VAL A 147 12.04 -9.43 -8.05
N SER A 148 12.69 -9.76 -9.17
CA SER A 148 12.06 -10.59 -10.20
C SER A 148 11.85 -12.01 -9.66
N GLU A 149 10.63 -12.51 -9.79
CA GLU A 149 10.22 -13.87 -9.44
C GLU A 149 9.52 -14.50 -10.64
N SER A 150 9.60 -15.81 -10.78
CA SER A 150 8.96 -16.55 -11.86
C SER A 150 8.52 -17.93 -11.42
N ASN A 151 7.52 -18.48 -12.11
CA ASN A 151 7.13 -19.88 -12.07
C ASN A 151 6.61 -20.29 -13.46
N ASP A 152 6.08 -21.50 -13.56
CA ASP A 152 5.53 -22.07 -14.82
C ASP A 152 4.37 -21.26 -15.43
N ARG A 153 3.80 -20.30 -14.69
CA ARG A 153 2.68 -19.44 -15.12
C ARG A 153 3.11 -18.05 -15.57
N GLY A 154 4.37 -17.66 -15.35
CA GLY A 154 4.89 -16.36 -15.75
C GLY A 154 5.88 -15.74 -14.76
N SER A 155 6.23 -14.49 -15.04
CA SER A 155 7.18 -13.70 -14.25
C SER A 155 6.49 -12.46 -13.68
N TRP A 156 6.88 -12.08 -12.47
CA TRP A 156 6.40 -10.89 -11.79
C TRP A 156 7.50 -10.30 -10.90
N PHE A 157 7.24 -9.13 -10.33
CA PHE A 157 8.10 -8.56 -9.30
C PHE A 157 7.46 -8.76 -7.93
N GLY A 158 8.22 -9.39 -7.02
CA GLY A 158 7.82 -9.62 -5.63
C GLY A 158 8.44 -8.59 -4.71
N TYR A 159 7.69 -8.13 -3.68
CA TYR A 159 8.25 -7.25 -2.66
C TYR A 159 9.32 -7.97 -1.83
N GLN A 160 10.39 -7.26 -1.56
CA GLN A 160 11.41 -7.59 -0.56
C GLN A 160 11.37 -6.52 0.52
N VAL A 161 11.42 -6.97 1.78
CA VAL A 161 11.36 -6.08 2.94
C VAL A 161 12.59 -6.33 3.81
N GLU A 162 13.32 -5.27 4.10
CA GLU A 162 14.51 -5.29 4.94
C GLU A 162 14.36 -4.26 6.07
N ARG A 163 14.83 -4.61 7.27
CA ARG A 163 14.93 -3.65 8.37
C ARG A 163 16.09 -2.70 8.07
N GLU A 164 15.81 -1.39 8.08
CA GLU A 164 16.86 -0.38 7.84
C GLU A 164 17.41 0.17 9.16
N GLY A 165 16.55 0.46 10.13
CA GLY A 165 16.99 1.02 11.40
C GLY A 165 15.85 1.27 12.38
N GLN A 166 16.20 1.90 13.49
CA GLN A 166 15.25 2.45 14.45
C GLN A 166 14.97 3.90 14.07
N LEU A 167 13.71 4.33 14.28
CA LEU A 167 13.33 5.72 14.07
C LEU A 167 13.82 6.57 15.25
N GLU A 168 14.71 7.52 14.99
CA GLU A 168 15.32 8.39 16.00
C GLU A 168 14.65 9.78 16.05
N ASP A 169 14.00 10.21 14.95
CA ASP A 169 13.33 11.52 14.88
C ASP A 169 12.02 11.49 15.68
N ALA A 170 11.98 12.27 16.76
CA ALA A 170 10.82 12.36 17.65
C ALA A 170 9.60 13.01 16.98
N GLY A 171 9.80 13.93 16.03
CA GLY A 171 8.72 14.58 15.27
C GLY A 171 8.02 13.56 14.40
N VAL A 172 8.78 12.86 13.55
CA VAL A 172 8.29 11.80 12.68
C VAL A 172 7.67 10.66 13.47
N TYR A 173 8.24 10.29 14.63
CA TYR A 173 7.65 9.28 15.52
C TYR A 173 6.25 9.69 15.99
N ASN A 174 6.07 10.94 16.41
CA ASN A 174 4.77 11.44 16.87
C ASN A 174 3.75 11.52 15.73
N GLU A 175 4.16 11.90 14.53
CA GLU A 175 3.31 11.86 13.32
C GLU A 175 2.87 10.44 12.99
N ALA A 176 3.80 9.48 12.94
CA ALA A 176 3.53 8.08 12.68
C ALA A 176 2.58 7.47 13.74
N LYS A 177 2.77 7.81 15.02
CA LYS A 177 1.88 7.41 16.12
C LYS A 177 0.47 8.00 15.95
N SER A 178 0.36 9.27 15.58
CA SER A 178 -0.93 9.93 15.32
C SER A 178 -1.64 9.29 14.14
N PHE A 179 -0.93 9.03 13.07
CA PHE A 179 -1.47 8.32 11.91
C PHE A 179 -1.92 6.90 12.26
N SER A 180 -1.12 6.15 13.04
CA SER A 180 -1.50 4.82 13.53
C SER A 180 -2.82 4.86 14.32
N THR A 181 -2.99 5.88 15.16
CA THR A 181 -4.20 6.07 15.95
C THR A 181 -5.41 6.39 15.07
N ALA A 182 -5.30 7.33 14.15
CA ALA A 182 -6.37 7.71 13.21
C ALA A 182 -6.79 6.53 12.32
N ALA A 183 -5.83 5.82 11.74
CA ALA A 183 -6.10 4.64 10.92
C ALA A 183 -6.74 3.49 11.71
N SER A 184 -6.34 3.28 12.96
CA SER A 184 -6.94 2.26 13.85
C SER A 184 -8.40 2.58 14.22
N ARG A 185 -8.76 3.85 14.24
CA ARG A 185 -10.15 4.31 14.48
C ARG A 185 -11.02 4.32 13.22
N GLY A 186 -10.44 3.99 12.05
CA GLY A 186 -11.15 4.06 10.79
C GLY A 186 -11.33 5.49 10.23
N GLU A 187 -10.61 6.46 10.77
CA GLU A 187 -10.64 7.85 10.28
C GLU A 187 -9.90 7.98 8.93
N VAL A 188 -9.05 7.01 8.62
CA VAL A 188 -8.35 6.88 7.34
C VAL A 188 -8.57 5.49 6.80
N GLU A 189 -9.20 5.40 5.62
CA GLU A 189 -9.45 4.14 4.94
C GLU A 189 -8.67 4.04 3.63
N ALA A 190 -8.10 2.87 3.38
CA ALA A 190 -7.52 2.55 2.10
C ALA A 190 -8.63 2.42 1.05
N LYS A 191 -8.60 3.26 0.01
CA LYS A 191 -9.47 3.10 -1.16
C LYS A 191 -8.79 2.16 -2.14
N PRO A 192 -9.39 0.99 -2.47
CA PRO A 192 -8.88 0.14 -3.52
C PRO A 192 -8.90 0.88 -4.84
N MET A 193 -7.78 0.89 -5.55
CA MET A 193 -7.78 1.34 -6.94
C MET A 193 -8.34 0.21 -7.81
N SER A 194 -9.30 0.52 -8.67
CA SER A 194 -9.77 -0.43 -9.66
C SER A 194 -8.66 -0.73 -10.66
N GLU A 195 -8.46 -2.02 -10.96
CA GLU A 195 -7.60 -2.41 -12.08
C GLU A 195 -8.16 -1.79 -13.37
N GLY A 196 -7.54 -0.71 -13.86
CA GLY A 196 -7.89 -0.06 -15.13
C GLY A 196 -8.54 1.33 -15.03
N GLU A 197 -8.65 1.95 -13.85
CA GLU A 197 -8.92 3.39 -13.80
C GLU A 197 -7.69 4.18 -14.24
N PRO A 198 -7.83 5.11 -15.21
CA PRO A 198 -6.73 6.00 -15.56
C PRO A 198 -6.37 6.84 -14.32
N VAL A 199 -5.08 6.99 -14.06
CA VAL A 199 -4.58 7.89 -13.02
C VAL A 199 -5.11 9.29 -13.33
N LYS A 200 -6.02 9.82 -12.50
CA LYS A 200 -6.52 11.19 -12.65
C LYS A 200 -5.34 12.13 -12.39
N GLU A 201 -5.06 12.98 -13.35
CA GLU A 201 -4.12 14.08 -13.16
C GLU A 201 -4.50 14.85 -11.89
N ALA A 202 -3.50 15.11 -11.03
CA ALA A 202 -3.68 15.97 -9.89
C ALA A 202 -4.16 17.35 -10.38
N PRO A 203 -5.09 18.02 -9.67
CA PRO A 203 -5.52 19.34 -10.05
C PRO A 203 -4.30 20.27 -10.07
N GLN A 204 -3.96 20.78 -11.24
CA GLN A 204 -2.93 21.79 -11.38
C GLN A 204 -3.34 22.97 -10.49
N SER A 205 -2.52 23.27 -9.49
CA SER A 205 -2.65 24.49 -8.71
C SER A 205 -2.43 25.67 -9.68
N ASN A 206 -3.50 26.32 -10.09
CA ASN A 206 -3.42 27.61 -10.76
C ASN A 206 -2.70 28.56 -9.79
N LYS A 207 -1.41 28.80 -10.03
CA LYS A 207 -0.76 30.00 -9.54
C LYS A 207 -1.41 31.18 -10.26
N THR A 208 -2.42 31.74 -9.64
CA THR A 208 -2.85 33.10 -9.95
C THR A 208 -1.74 34.02 -9.44
N GLU A 209 -0.88 34.47 -10.33
CA GLU A 209 -0.03 35.62 -10.07
C GLU A 209 -0.95 36.83 -9.91
N SER A 210 -1.24 37.17 -8.66
CA SER A 210 -1.73 38.50 -8.33
C SER A 210 -0.53 39.45 -8.40
N GLN A 211 -0.43 40.20 -9.50
CA GLN A 211 0.32 41.43 -9.52
C GLN A 211 -0.32 42.39 -8.51
N GLU A 212 0.30 42.53 -7.36
CA GLU A 212 0.05 43.73 -6.53
C GLU A 212 0.95 44.85 -7.04
N ASP A 213 0.32 45.83 -7.68
CA ASP A 213 0.87 47.15 -7.88
C ASP A 213 1.22 47.77 -6.52
N VAL A 214 2.50 48.05 -6.33
CA VAL A 214 2.97 48.86 -5.19
C VAL A 214 3.17 50.29 -5.71
N PRO A 215 2.36 51.28 -5.31
CA PRO A 215 2.68 52.69 -5.59
C PRO A 215 3.68 53.23 -4.57
N PHE A 216 4.74 53.85 -5.09
CA PHE A 216 5.84 54.61 -4.48
C PHE A 216 7.04 53.86 -3.99
#